data_708a64011e34365446e4e07794eb8da9
#
_entry.id   708a64011e34365446e4e07794eb8da9
#
_cell.length_a   1.000
_cell.length_b   1.000
_cell.length_c   1.000
_cell.angle_alpha   90.00
_cell.angle_beta   90.00
_cell.angle_gamma   90.00
#
_symmetry.space_group_name_H-M   'P 1'
#
loop_
_entity.id
_entity.type
_entity.pdbx_description
1 polymer ?
#
loop_
_entity_poly.entity_id
_entity_poly.type
_entity_poly.pdbx_seq_one_letter_code
_entity_poly.pdbx_strand_id
1 'polypeptide(L)'
;MDGKELLKKVKEDNVKFISLQFTDVMGAVKSVDMPVRHLEDVLTDGAWFDGSSVEGFARIQESDMRLKIDPETYAVLPWSAAESKRARVFCDIFTPGGEPFEGDPRGALKRILKKIADRGWMLNIGPEPEFFLFKGENGHGVHPVPHDTGGYFDFSSFDEAVVVRTALIEALDAMGLDVEVGHHEVALGQHEIDFRFADALKAADNVLTLKYTVKAIAAQHGLIASFMPKPVYGINGSGMHCHQTLFDIKTGNNLFFDGKDSAKLSPLAYSFIAGQLEHARALAGVVAPTVNSYKRLVPGYEAPVYIGWAQQNRSALIRIPRYTEGRDKAVRAELRFPDPSCNPYLAFTVMLAAALDGIDRNLAAPKPLNNINLYHLNKEERTKLGVTELPGSLDESLTELEKDEVLKSALGTMLYEAYMRAKLEEADDFRLRVTDYEITKYLETA
;
A
#
# COMPACT_ATOMS: atom_id res chain seq x y z
N MET A 1 5.02 -18.07 15.72
CA MET A 1 4.82 -17.89 17.18
C MET A 1 3.39 -18.26 17.52
N ASP A 2 3.16 -19.13 18.51
CA ASP A 2 1.83 -19.46 19.00
C ASP A 2 1.44 -18.56 20.20
N GLY A 3 0.21 -18.76 20.74
CA GLY A 3 -0.28 -17.96 21.89
C GLY A 3 0.54 -18.14 23.17
N LYS A 4 1.13 -19.32 23.40
CA LYS A 4 1.95 -19.58 24.59
C LYS A 4 3.33 -18.89 24.45
N GLU A 5 3.89 -18.93 23.26
CA GLU A 5 5.12 -18.23 22.94
C GLU A 5 4.93 -16.71 23.05
N LEU A 6 3.79 -16.19 22.61
CA LEU A 6 3.45 -14.77 22.77
C LEU A 6 3.37 -14.37 24.25
N LEU A 7 2.68 -15.14 25.10
CA LEU A 7 2.61 -14.89 26.55
C LEU A 7 4.00 -14.87 27.21
N LYS A 8 4.87 -15.77 26.80
CA LYS A 8 6.27 -15.80 27.26
C LYS A 8 7.02 -14.55 26.81
N LYS A 9 6.95 -14.22 25.53
CA LYS A 9 7.63 -13.08 24.92
C LYS A 9 7.22 -11.75 25.56
N VAL A 10 5.93 -11.55 25.78
CA VAL A 10 5.39 -10.35 26.44
C VAL A 10 5.95 -10.15 27.85
N LYS A 11 6.15 -11.26 28.61
CA LYS A 11 6.79 -11.21 29.96
C LYS A 11 8.28 -10.88 29.85
N GLU A 12 9.00 -11.52 28.95
CA GLU A 12 10.44 -11.26 28.69
C GLU A 12 10.69 -9.81 28.31
N ASP A 13 9.84 -9.25 27.46
CA ASP A 13 9.92 -7.87 27.01
C ASP A 13 9.42 -6.85 28.05
N ASN A 14 8.87 -7.31 29.19
CA ASN A 14 8.29 -6.49 30.28
C ASN A 14 7.20 -5.52 29.77
N VAL A 15 6.38 -5.96 28.82
CA VAL A 15 5.27 -5.18 28.26
C VAL A 15 4.14 -5.06 29.28
N LYS A 16 3.54 -3.87 29.38
CA LYS A 16 2.43 -3.58 30.29
C LYS A 16 1.09 -3.46 29.58
N PHE A 17 1.11 -2.96 28.35
CA PHE A 17 -0.09 -2.77 27.53
C PHE A 17 0.14 -3.35 26.13
N ILE A 18 -0.91 -3.90 25.57
CA ILE A 18 -0.91 -4.41 24.19
C ILE A 18 -2.03 -3.75 23.39
N SER A 19 -1.70 -3.26 22.21
CA SER A 19 -2.62 -2.66 21.26
C SER A 19 -3.06 -3.72 20.26
N LEU A 20 -4.33 -4.04 20.27
CA LEU A 20 -4.99 -4.95 19.32
C LEU A 20 -5.34 -4.13 18.09
N GLN A 21 -4.55 -4.26 17.02
CA GLN A 21 -4.66 -3.45 15.82
C GLN A 21 -5.44 -4.15 14.71
N PHE A 22 -6.26 -3.40 14.02
CA PHE A 22 -6.99 -3.80 12.79
C PHE A 22 -7.15 -2.57 11.90
N THR A 23 -7.73 -2.71 10.71
CA THR A 23 -7.96 -1.56 9.82
C THR A 23 -9.43 -1.41 9.49
N ASP A 24 -9.84 -0.16 9.26
CA ASP A 24 -11.09 0.14 8.56
C ASP A 24 -10.93 -0.06 7.03
N VAL A 25 -12.00 0.14 6.29
CA VAL A 25 -12.00 -0.03 4.82
C VAL A 25 -11.04 0.95 4.13
N MET A 26 -10.78 2.11 4.73
CA MET A 26 -9.88 3.13 4.19
C MET A 26 -8.40 2.84 4.48
N GLY A 27 -8.10 1.81 5.28
CA GLY A 27 -6.74 1.45 5.67
C GLY A 27 -6.19 2.25 6.85
N ALA A 28 -7.05 2.98 7.57
CA ALA A 28 -6.63 3.59 8.82
C ALA A 28 -6.51 2.50 9.91
N VAL A 29 -5.37 2.49 10.60
CA VAL A 29 -5.16 1.57 11.72
C VAL A 29 -6.01 2.02 12.90
N LYS A 30 -6.86 1.12 13.37
CA LYS A 30 -7.63 1.23 14.60
C LYS A 30 -7.01 0.35 15.67
N SER A 31 -7.20 0.67 16.93
CA SER A 31 -6.71 -0.19 18.01
C SER A 31 -7.63 -0.19 19.23
N VAL A 32 -7.61 -1.32 19.92
CA VAL A 32 -8.14 -1.47 21.28
C VAL A 32 -6.95 -1.74 22.19
N ASP A 33 -6.70 -0.86 23.15
CA ASP A 33 -5.60 -0.99 24.10
C ASP A 33 -6.04 -1.76 25.35
N MET A 34 -5.26 -2.74 25.78
CA MET A 34 -5.56 -3.52 26.95
C MET A 34 -4.34 -3.76 27.85
N PRO A 35 -4.51 -3.86 29.17
CA PRO A 35 -3.46 -4.35 30.06
C PRO A 35 -3.13 -5.83 29.77
N VAL A 36 -1.84 -6.15 29.76
CA VAL A 36 -1.33 -7.50 29.42
C VAL A 36 -1.91 -8.62 30.31
N ARG A 37 -2.35 -8.31 31.54
CA ARG A 37 -2.97 -9.32 32.44
C ARG A 37 -4.21 -10.00 31.86
N HIS A 38 -4.85 -9.43 30.83
CA HIS A 38 -6.03 -10.00 30.15
C HIS A 38 -5.67 -10.73 28.83
N LEU A 39 -4.36 -10.79 28.47
CA LEU A 39 -3.94 -11.35 27.20
C LEU A 39 -4.28 -12.84 27.03
N GLU A 40 -4.21 -13.62 28.13
CA GLU A 40 -4.52 -15.06 28.10
C GLU A 40 -6.00 -15.32 27.78
N ASP A 41 -6.89 -14.53 28.37
CA ASP A 41 -8.33 -14.59 28.10
C ASP A 41 -8.63 -14.23 26.64
N VAL A 42 -8.00 -13.15 26.15
CA VAL A 42 -8.20 -12.67 24.77
C VAL A 42 -7.63 -13.64 23.73
N LEU A 43 -6.55 -14.34 24.04
CA LEU A 43 -6.02 -15.39 23.15
C LEU A 43 -6.99 -16.57 23.01
N THR A 44 -7.80 -16.83 24.04
CA THR A 44 -8.79 -17.91 24.05
C THR A 44 -10.12 -17.48 23.42
N ASP A 45 -10.65 -16.35 23.88
CA ASP A 45 -12.02 -15.92 23.56
C ASP A 45 -12.12 -14.79 22.53
N GLY A 46 -10.99 -14.14 22.22
CA GLY A 46 -10.95 -12.91 21.44
C GLY A 46 -11.34 -11.68 22.27
N ALA A 47 -11.11 -10.49 21.72
CA ALA A 47 -11.51 -9.23 22.34
C ALA A 47 -12.76 -8.67 21.66
N TRP A 48 -13.80 -8.37 22.44
CA TRP A 48 -15.02 -7.76 21.96
C TRP A 48 -14.84 -6.26 21.73
N PHE A 49 -15.42 -5.74 20.67
CA PHE A 49 -15.45 -4.31 20.36
C PHE A 49 -16.71 -3.93 19.60
N ASP A 50 -17.11 -2.66 19.69
CA ASP A 50 -18.21 -2.11 18.91
C ASP A 50 -17.75 -1.73 17.50
N GLY A 51 -18.18 -2.48 16.49
CA GLY A 51 -17.88 -2.22 15.08
C GLY A 51 -18.75 -1.16 14.43
N SER A 52 -19.87 -0.74 15.06
CA SER A 52 -20.85 0.15 14.44
C SER A 52 -20.32 1.55 14.10
N SER A 53 -19.28 1.98 14.79
CA SER A 53 -18.63 3.28 14.59
C SER A 53 -17.35 3.20 13.74
N VAL A 54 -17.01 2.02 13.20
CA VAL A 54 -15.85 1.85 12.33
C VAL A 54 -16.28 2.09 10.88
N GLU A 55 -15.55 2.96 10.20
CA GLU A 55 -15.86 3.34 8.82
C GLU A 55 -15.78 2.14 7.87
N GLY A 56 -16.83 1.97 7.06
CA GLY A 56 -16.95 0.85 6.14
C GLY A 56 -17.45 -0.45 6.76
N PHE A 57 -17.60 -0.52 8.09
CA PHE A 57 -18.32 -1.60 8.71
C PHE A 57 -19.81 -1.28 8.60
N ALA A 58 -20.60 -2.18 8.02
CA ALA A 58 -22.03 -1.97 7.89
C ALA A 58 -22.60 -1.67 9.29
N ARG A 59 -23.53 -0.72 9.38
CA ARG A 59 -24.40 -0.58 10.55
C ARG A 59 -25.27 -1.83 10.61
N ILE A 60 -24.70 -2.91 11.11
CA ILE A 60 -25.39 -4.16 11.32
C ILE A 60 -26.23 -3.97 12.57
N GLN A 61 -27.38 -4.61 12.63
CA GLN A 61 -28.24 -4.61 13.81
C GLN A 61 -27.52 -5.17 15.06
N GLU A 62 -26.37 -5.81 14.85
CA GLU A 62 -25.50 -6.37 15.85
C GLU A 62 -24.12 -5.73 15.72
N SER A 63 -23.81 -4.77 16.58
CA SER A 63 -22.56 -3.98 16.58
C SER A 63 -21.37 -4.72 17.18
N ASP A 64 -21.60 -5.78 17.95
CA ASP A 64 -20.57 -6.50 18.69
C ASP A 64 -19.74 -7.40 17.77
N MET A 65 -18.46 -7.09 17.66
CA MET A 65 -17.48 -7.82 16.84
C MET A 65 -16.36 -8.37 17.73
N ARG A 66 -15.61 -9.35 17.24
CA ARG A 66 -14.48 -9.95 17.95
C ARG A 66 -13.18 -9.79 17.21
N LEU A 67 -12.14 -9.34 17.91
CA LEU A 67 -10.76 -9.33 17.43
C LEU A 67 -10.08 -10.64 17.83
N LYS A 68 -9.49 -11.33 16.87
CA LYS A 68 -8.65 -12.51 17.09
C LYS A 68 -7.21 -12.16 16.78
N ILE A 69 -6.35 -12.30 17.78
CA ILE A 69 -4.92 -11.97 17.70
C ILE A 69 -4.22 -12.87 16.67
N ASP A 70 -3.38 -12.26 15.83
CA ASP A 70 -2.33 -12.95 15.06
C ASP A 70 -0.99 -12.82 15.82
N PRO A 71 -0.56 -13.86 16.58
CA PRO A 71 0.62 -13.77 17.43
C PRO A 71 1.92 -13.50 16.67
N GLU A 72 2.01 -13.88 15.40
CA GLU A 72 3.22 -13.67 14.59
C GLU A 72 3.50 -12.20 14.32
N THR A 73 2.49 -11.34 14.49
CA THR A 73 2.59 -9.91 14.25
C THR A 73 3.04 -9.10 15.46
N TYR A 74 3.34 -9.73 16.58
CA TYR A 74 3.76 -9.05 17.81
C TYR A 74 5.02 -8.19 17.59
N ALA A 75 4.94 -6.94 18.04
CA ALA A 75 6.10 -6.04 18.08
C ALA A 75 5.98 -5.05 19.25
N VAL A 76 7.09 -4.80 19.93
CA VAL A 76 7.19 -3.74 20.93
C VAL A 76 7.24 -2.40 20.22
N LEU A 77 6.53 -1.38 20.74
CA LEU A 77 6.57 -0.02 20.20
C LEU A 77 7.78 0.74 20.77
N PRO A 78 8.82 1.04 19.96
CA PRO A 78 10.09 1.59 20.45
C PRO A 78 9.94 2.96 21.11
N TRP A 79 8.93 3.72 20.73
CA TRP A 79 8.64 5.05 21.29
C TRP A 79 7.81 5.03 22.57
N SER A 80 7.48 3.84 23.10
CA SER A 80 6.76 3.74 24.36
C SER A 80 7.69 3.99 25.57
N ALA A 81 7.17 4.63 26.63
CA ALA A 81 7.95 4.85 27.84
C ALA A 81 8.32 3.53 28.53
N ALA A 82 9.53 3.46 29.11
CA ALA A 82 10.06 2.24 29.72
C ALA A 82 9.16 1.71 30.85
N GLU A 83 8.53 2.61 31.63
CA GLU A 83 7.66 2.29 32.77
C GLU A 83 6.28 1.76 32.33
N SER A 84 5.85 2.14 31.13
CA SER A 84 4.56 1.76 30.53
C SER A 84 4.75 1.14 29.14
N LYS A 85 5.73 0.25 29.01
CA LYS A 85 6.09 -0.38 27.75
C LYS A 85 4.89 -0.98 27.05
N ARG A 86 4.74 -0.65 25.78
CA ARG A 86 3.64 -1.07 24.93
C ARG A 86 4.12 -1.98 23.80
N ALA A 87 3.27 -2.90 23.40
CA ALA A 87 3.42 -3.68 22.19
C ALA A 87 2.14 -3.62 21.36
N ARG A 88 2.21 -4.08 20.12
CA ARG A 88 1.04 -4.25 19.27
C ARG A 88 0.98 -5.68 18.72
N VAL A 89 -0.21 -6.08 18.33
CA VAL A 89 -0.49 -7.24 17.47
C VAL A 89 -1.54 -6.84 16.44
N PHE A 90 -1.45 -7.35 15.22
CA PHE A 90 -2.57 -7.27 14.29
C PHE A 90 -3.61 -8.34 14.62
N CYS A 91 -4.86 -8.02 14.35
CA CYS A 91 -5.99 -8.90 14.60
C CYS A 91 -6.80 -9.10 13.33
N ASP A 92 -7.38 -10.29 13.22
CA ASP A 92 -8.45 -10.57 12.29
C ASP A 92 -9.79 -10.28 12.96
N ILE A 93 -10.80 -9.91 12.17
CA ILE A 93 -12.12 -9.56 12.68
C ILE A 93 -13.08 -10.71 12.43
N PHE A 94 -13.86 -11.02 13.48
CA PHE A 94 -14.88 -12.08 13.47
C PHE A 94 -16.23 -11.52 13.88
N THR A 95 -17.28 -12.15 13.35
CA THR A 95 -18.66 -11.91 13.78
C THR A 95 -18.89 -12.47 15.19
N PRO A 96 -19.97 -12.09 15.89
CA PRO A 96 -20.35 -12.69 17.16
C PRO A 96 -20.50 -14.21 17.10
N GLY A 97 -20.96 -14.73 15.97
CA GLY A 97 -21.09 -16.17 15.71
C GLY A 97 -19.77 -16.93 15.55
N GLY A 98 -18.64 -16.23 15.49
CA GLY A 98 -17.31 -16.82 15.35
C GLY A 98 -16.87 -17.06 13.91
N GLU A 99 -17.61 -16.54 12.92
CA GLU A 99 -17.21 -16.58 11.51
C GLU A 99 -16.31 -15.39 11.17
N PRO A 100 -15.34 -15.53 10.25
CA PRO A 100 -14.57 -14.40 9.75
C PRO A 100 -15.49 -13.31 9.18
N PHE A 101 -15.25 -12.07 9.58
CA PHE A 101 -16.04 -10.95 9.09
C PHE A 101 -15.72 -10.66 7.62
N GLU A 102 -16.72 -10.65 6.76
CA GLU A 102 -16.54 -10.42 5.31
C GLU A 102 -15.97 -9.02 5.01
N GLY A 103 -16.33 -8.05 5.84
CA GLY A 103 -15.88 -6.66 5.77
C GLY A 103 -14.46 -6.40 6.30
N ASP A 104 -13.70 -7.43 6.71
CA ASP A 104 -12.31 -7.29 7.14
C ASP A 104 -11.35 -7.17 5.94
N PRO A 105 -10.65 -6.01 5.76
CA PRO A 105 -9.67 -5.86 4.68
C PRO A 105 -8.54 -6.89 4.75
N ARG A 106 -8.01 -7.17 5.95
CA ARG A 106 -6.96 -8.19 6.14
C ARG A 106 -7.48 -9.58 5.80
N GLY A 107 -8.72 -9.86 6.15
CA GLY A 107 -9.43 -11.09 5.77
C GLY A 107 -9.62 -11.24 4.26
N ALA A 108 -9.87 -10.14 3.52
CA ALA A 108 -9.97 -10.19 2.06
C ALA A 108 -8.65 -10.65 1.42
N LEU A 109 -7.52 -10.09 1.87
CA LEU A 109 -6.21 -10.53 1.39
C LEU A 109 -5.95 -12.00 1.73
N LYS A 110 -6.25 -12.44 2.95
CA LYS A 110 -6.12 -13.86 3.33
C LYS A 110 -6.95 -14.79 2.44
N ARG A 111 -8.17 -14.38 2.06
CA ARG A 111 -9.03 -15.18 1.17
C ARG A 111 -8.40 -15.43 -0.20
N ILE A 112 -7.83 -14.38 -0.82
CA ILE A 112 -7.21 -14.54 -2.15
C ILE A 112 -5.86 -15.25 -2.07
N LEU A 113 -5.07 -15.01 -1.02
CA LEU A 113 -3.81 -15.72 -0.79
C LEU A 113 -4.03 -17.23 -0.59
N LYS A 114 -5.14 -17.62 0.07
CA LYS A 114 -5.51 -19.04 0.16
C LYS A 114 -5.75 -19.65 -1.22
N LYS A 115 -6.39 -18.94 -2.16
CA LYS A 115 -6.62 -19.47 -3.54
C LYS A 115 -5.32 -19.80 -4.27
N ILE A 116 -4.26 -18.99 -4.07
CA ILE A 116 -2.96 -19.29 -4.70
C ILE A 116 -2.17 -20.34 -3.92
N ALA A 117 -2.30 -20.39 -2.59
CA ALA A 117 -1.71 -21.46 -1.80
C ALA A 117 -2.28 -22.84 -2.17
N ASP A 118 -3.58 -22.94 -2.46
CA ASP A 118 -4.23 -24.15 -2.96
C ASP A 118 -3.67 -24.58 -4.34
N ARG A 119 -3.06 -23.65 -5.13
CA ARG A 119 -2.30 -23.94 -6.37
C ARG A 119 -0.83 -24.29 -6.10
N GLY A 120 -0.39 -24.25 -4.86
CA GLY A 120 1.01 -24.42 -4.46
C GLY A 120 1.88 -23.17 -4.66
N TRP A 121 1.28 -21.98 -4.75
CA TRP A 121 1.97 -20.72 -5.00
C TRP A 121 1.92 -19.79 -3.80
N MET A 122 2.95 -18.95 -3.68
CA MET A 122 3.06 -17.87 -2.70
C MET A 122 3.37 -16.56 -3.43
N LEU A 123 2.63 -15.51 -3.12
CA LEU A 123 2.91 -14.16 -3.60
C LEU A 123 3.86 -13.46 -2.63
N ASN A 124 4.99 -12.97 -3.14
CA ASN A 124 5.85 -12.05 -2.43
C ASN A 124 5.70 -10.64 -3.00
N ILE A 125 5.67 -9.66 -2.09
CA ILE A 125 5.59 -8.24 -2.44
C ILE A 125 6.68 -7.47 -1.69
N GLY A 126 7.41 -6.59 -2.41
CA GLY A 126 8.28 -5.56 -1.87
C GLY A 126 7.66 -4.19 -2.21
N PRO A 127 6.93 -3.57 -1.30
CA PRO A 127 6.40 -2.23 -1.47
C PRO A 127 7.46 -1.19 -1.10
N GLU A 128 7.50 -0.08 -1.84
CA GLU A 128 8.41 1.05 -1.67
C GLU A 128 7.58 2.32 -1.39
N PRO A 129 7.08 2.53 -0.15
CA PRO A 129 6.22 3.66 0.17
C PRO A 129 7.02 4.93 0.46
N GLU A 130 6.88 5.92 -0.40
CA GLU A 130 7.43 7.25 -0.25
C GLU A 130 6.58 8.11 0.70
N PHE A 131 7.21 9.09 1.36
CA PHE A 131 6.53 10.01 2.26
C PHE A 131 7.21 11.38 2.31
N PHE A 132 6.45 12.37 2.76
CA PHE A 132 6.97 13.72 3.01
C PHE A 132 7.11 14.01 4.49
N LEU A 133 8.15 14.79 4.84
CA LEU A 133 8.30 15.42 6.14
C LEU A 133 8.13 16.93 5.99
N PHE A 134 7.27 17.51 6.83
CA PHE A 134 6.97 18.94 6.86
C PHE A 134 7.33 19.53 8.21
N LYS A 135 7.66 20.82 8.24
CA LYS A 135 7.84 21.57 9.50
C LYS A 135 6.54 21.54 10.29
N GLY A 136 6.64 21.13 11.55
CA GLY A 136 5.53 21.09 12.49
C GLY A 136 5.32 22.46 13.10
N GLU A 137 4.60 23.36 12.43
CA GLU A 137 4.00 24.50 13.10
C GLU A 137 2.63 24.09 13.65
N ASN A 138 2.36 24.47 14.89
CA ASN A 138 1.18 24.08 15.63
C ASN A 138 -0.11 24.22 14.83
N GLY A 139 -0.67 23.08 14.44
CA GLY A 139 -2.03 22.84 14.01
C GLY A 139 -2.51 23.62 12.79
N HIS A 140 -2.81 22.93 11.73
CA HIS A 140 -3.71 23.42 10.67
C HIS A 140 -3.18 24.50 9.71
N GLY A 141 -1.87 24.59 9.51
CA GLY A 141 -1.33 25.39 8.40
C GLY A 141 -1.87 24.87 7.06
N VAL A 142 -2.54 25.74 6.31
CA VAL A 142 -3.16 25.40 4.99
C VAL A 142 -2.10 25.02 3.94
N HIS A 143 -0.82 25.33 4.19
CA HIS A 143 0.26 25.07 3.25
C HIS A 143 1.37 24.24 3.90
N PRO A 144 1.60 23.00 3.46
CA PRO A 144 2.69 22.17 3.94
C PRO A 144 4.04 22.78 3.53
N VAL A 145 4.91 23.07 4.50
CA VAL A 145 6.27 23.57 4.27
C VAL A 145 7.23 22.40 4.37
N PRO A 146 7.90 21.98 3.27
CA PRO A 146 8.94 20.95 3.34
C PRO A 146 9.98 21.30 4.40
N HIS A 147 10.48 20.28 5.12
CA HIS A 147 11.41 20.55 6.22
C HIS A 147 12.80 20.96 5.74
N ASP A 148 13.17 20.58 4.51
CA ASP A 148 14.45 20.87 3.89
C ASP A 148 14.32 21.27 2.40
N THR A 149 15.47 21.42 1.74
CA THR A 149 15.63 21.77 0.33
C THR A 149 16.43 20.73 -0.43
N GLY A 150 16.55 19.51 0.12
CA GLY A 150 17.24 18.39 -0.48
C GLY A 150 16.56 17.86 -1.74
N GLY A 151 17.29 17.04 -2.49
CA GLY A 151 16.85 16.33 -3.67
C GLY A 151 17.37 14.88 -3.68
N TYR A 152 17.20 14.20 -4.79
CA TYR A 152 17.46 12.76 -4.91
C TYR A 152 18.90 12.39 -4.51
N PHE A 153 19.02 11.55 -3.48
CA PHE A 153 20.27 11.09 -2.88
C PHE A 153 21.16 12.19 -2.27
N ASP A 154 20.62 13.38 -2.04
CA ASP A 154 21.36 14.42 -1.33
C ASP A 154 21.77 13.95 0.07
N PHE A 155 22.93 14.44 0.50
CA PHE A 155 23.53 14.11 1.76
C PHE A 155 24.03 15.37 2.50
N SER A 156 24.06 15.32 3.83
CA SER A 156 24.60 16.38 4.67
C SER A 156 23.73 17.63 4.77
N SER A 157 24.25 18.83 4.46
CA SER A 157 23.61 20.11 4.79
C SER A 157 22.29 20.41 4.06
N PHE A 158 21.99 19.67 2.99
CA PHE A 158 20.72 19.82 2.26
C PHE A 158 19.66 18.84 2.75
N ASP A 159 20.07 17.70 3.29
CA ASP A 159 19.22 16.68 3.87
C ASP A 159 19.25 16.79 5.40
N GLU A 160 18.31 17.53 5.94
CA GLU A 160 18.17 17.75 7.38
C GLU A 160 17.54 16.54 8.10
N ALA A 161 16.98 15.57 7.36
CA ALA A 161 16.27 14.42 7.93
C ALA A 161 17.15 13.19 8.19
N VAL A 162 18.46 13.24 8.00
CA VAL A 162 19.35 12.09 8.26
C VAL A 162 19.13 11.51 9.67
N VAL A 163 19.02 12.37 10.68
CA VAL A 163 18.78 11.95 12.07
C VAL A 163 17.42 11.28 12.22
N VAL A 164 16.39 11.83 11.57
CA VAL A 164 15.02 11.27 11.62
C VAL A 164 14.98 9.93 10.89
N ARG A 165 15.59 9.82 9.69
CA ARG A 165 15.66 8.53 8.98
C ARG A 165 16.42 7.48 9.76
N THR A 166 17.53 7.84 10.44
CA THR A 166 18.25 6.91 11.29
C THR A 166 17.36 6.39 12.41
N ALA A 167 16.66 7.27 13.13
CA ALA A 167 15.73 6.89 14.19
C ALA A 167 14.56 6.03 13.66
N LEU A 168 14.08 6.31 12.44
CA LEU A 168 13.06 5.52 11.77
C LEU A 168 13.56 4.10 11.46
N ILE A 169 14.75 3.97 10.89
CA ILE A 169 15.37 2.67 10.56
C ILE A 169 15.53 1.84 11.83
N GLU A 170 16.11 2.41 12.89
CA GLU A 170 16.27 1.74 14.18
C GLU A 170 14.93 1.28 14.79
N ALA A 171 13.90 2.13 14.69
CA ALA A 171 12.57 1.80 15.20
C ALA A 171 11.91 0.68 14.38
N LEU A 172 12.02 0.71 13.06
CA LEU A 172 11.45 -0.30 12.17
C LEU A 172 12.16 -1.66 12.35
N ASP A 173 13.49 -1.67 12.42
CA ASP A 173 14.26 -2.88 12.70
C ASP A 173 13.89 -3.50 14.05
N ALA A 174 13.74 -2.65 15.10
CA ALA A 174 13.30 -3.11 16.42
C ALA A 174 11.88 -3.72 16.39
N MET A 175 11.05 -3.34 15.42
CA MET A 175 9.72 -3.91 15.20
C MET A 175 9.72 -5.11 14.24
N GLY A 176 10.89 -5.54 13.77
CA GLY A 176 11.05 -6.73 12.92
C GLY A 176 10.86 -6.50 11.43
N LEU A 177 10.94 -5.25 10.97
CA LEU A 177 11.08 -4.94 9.56
C LEU A 177 12.57 -4.99 9.20
N ASP A 178 12.90 -5.76 8.16
CA ASP A 178 14.27 -5.86 7.64
C ASP A 178 14.49 -4.68 6.66
N VAL A 179 14.96 -3.54 7.20
CA VAL A 179 15.16 -2.32 6.41
C VAL A 179 16.43 -2.46 5.56
N GLU A 180 16.31 -2.25 4.25
CA GLU A 180 17.42 -2.38 3.30
C GLU A 180 18.05 -1.02 2.96
N VAL A 181 17.25 0.02 2.75
CA VAL A 181 17.70 1.35 2.31
C VAL A 181 16.81 2.45 2.88
N GLY A 182 17.39 3.62 3.11
CA GLY A 182 16.66 4.86 3.38
C GLY A 182 17.39 6.04 2.77
N HIS A 183 16.70 6.86 1.96
CA HIS A 183 17.30 7.99 1.28
C HIS A 183 16.34 9.18 1.13
N HIS A 184 16.90 10.33 0.73
CA HIS A 184 16.13 11.47 0.29
C HIS A 184 15.63 11.23 -1.15
N GLU A 185 14.36 11.54 -1.40
CA GLU A 185 13.71 11.45 -2.69
C GLU A 185 13.85 12.74 -3.54
N VAL A 186 13.24 12.75 -4.74
CA VAL A 186 13.39 13.83 -5.72
C VAL A 186 12.81 15.15 -5.23
N ALA A 187 11.67 15.12 -4.55
CA ALA A 187 11.00 16.33 -4.09
C ALA A 187 11.54 16.82 -2.74
N LEU A 188 11.50 18.13 -2.51
CA LEU A 188 11.87 18.76 -1.24
C LEU A 188 11.12 18.12 -0.07
N GLY A 189 11.83 17.70 0.96
CA GLY A 189 11.26 17.05 2.13
C GLY A 189 10.67 15.66 1.88
N GLN A 190 10.96 15.02 0.75
CA GLN A 190 10.48 13.68 0.41
C GLN A 190 11.53 12.63 0.71
N HIS A 191 11.09 11.50 1.26
CA HIS A 191 11.94 10.41 1.70
C HIS A 191 11.33 9.08 1.33
N GLU A 192 12.20 8.06 1.24
CA GLU A 192 11.84 6.67 1.05
C GLU A 192 12.60 5.79 2.03
N ILE A 193 11.93 4.76 2.55
CA ILE A 193 12.55 3.71 3.36
C ILE A 193 12.06 2.38 2.82
N ASP A 194 12.99 1.64 2.21
CA ASP A 194 12.74 0.33 1.65
C ASP A 194 13.05 -0.75 2.66
N PHE A 195 12.19 -1.74 2.71
CA PHE A 195 12.37 -2.93 3.51
C PHE A 195 12.22 -4.18 2.65
N ARG A 196 12.87 -5.23 3.09
CA ARG A 196 12.91 -6.48 2.35
C ARG A 196 11.52 -7.00 2.04
N PHE A 197 11.33 -7.50 0.82
CA PHE A 197 10.10 -8.16 0.40
C PHE A 197 9.71 -9.31 1.36
N ALA A 198 8.43 -9.54 1.51
CA ALA A 198 7.86 -10.62 2.31
C ALA A 198 6.69 -11.26 1.57
N ASP A 199 6.11 -12.32 2.15
CA ASP A 199 4.79 -12.76 1.72
C ASP A 199 3.79 -11.59 1.80
N ALA A 200 2.80 -11.61 0.91
CA ALA A 200 1.94 -10.44 0.71
C ALA A 200 1.17 -10.00 1.97
N LEU A 201 0.81 -10.92 2.88
CA LEU A 201 0.13 -10.54 4.12
C LEU A 201 1.09 -9.77 5.05
N LYS A 202 2.28 -10.31 5.27
CA LYS A 202 3.33 -9.66 6.06
C LYS A 202 3.77 -8.33 5.43
N ALA A 203 3.88 -8.27 4.10
CA ALA A 203 4.20 -7.05 3.39
C ALA A 203 3.14 -5.95 3.62
N ALA A 204 1.84 -6.29 3.62
CA ALA A 204 0.78 -5.35 3.94
C ALA A 204 0.82 -4.88 5.42
N ASP A 205 1.03 -5.80 6.36
CA ASP A 205 1.25 -5.50 7.77
C ASP A 205 2.46 -4.57 7.97
N ASN A 206 3.54 -4.78 7.20
CA ASN A 206 4.76 -3.95 7.24
C ASN A 206 4.50 -2.53 6.71
N VAL A 207 3.74 -2.35 5.61
CA VAL A 207 3.36 -1.01 5.11
C VAL A 207 2.62 -0.23 6.19
N LEU A 208 1.65 -0.83 6.86
CA LEU A 208 0.94 -0.16 7.95
C LEU A 208 1.86 0.17 9.11
N THR A 209 2.74 -0.77 9.48
CA THR A 209 3.73 -0.57 10.54
C THR A 209 4.66 0.61 10.20
N LEU A 210 5.18 0.68 8.98
CA LEU A 210 5.99 1.80 8.51
C LEU A 210 5.20 3.12 8.62
N LYS A 211 3.97 3.17 8.11
CA LYS A 211 3.16 4.41 8.08
C LYS A 211 2.96 5.02 9.46
N TYR A 212 2.59 4.26 10.48
CA TYR A 212 2.41 4.83 11.80
C TYR A 212 3.73 5.06 12.56
N THR A 213 4.78 4.25 12.30
CA THR A 213 6.12 4.46 12.86
C THR A 213 6.70 5.77 12.37
N VAL A 214 6.64 6.02 11.05
CA VAL A 214 7.08 7.29 10.45
C VAL A 214 6.38 8.49 11.09
N LYS A 215 5.06 8.43 11.27
CA LYS A 215 4.31 9.50 11.94
C LYS A 215 4.71 9.68 13.40
N ALA A 216 4.91 8.59 14.14
CA ALA A 216 5.26 8.65 15.55
C ALA A 216 6.67 9.23 15.78
N ILE A 217 7.66 8.77 15.02
CA ILE A 217 9.04 9.25 15.13
C ILE A 217 9.18 10.68 14.61
N ALA A 218 8.56 11.02 13.47
CA ALA A 218 8.56 12.39 12.95
C ALA A 218 8.01 13.38 14.00
N ALA A 219 6.91 13.03 14.67
CA ALA A 219 6.33 13.86 15.73
C ALA A 219 7.30 14.08 16.92
N GLN A 220 8.11 13.09 17.30
CA GLN A 220 9.14 13.24 18.33
C GLN A 220 10.26 14.23 17.93
N HIS A 221 10.47 14.42 16.63
CA HIS A 221 11.42 15.37 16.07
C HIS A 221 10.78 16.72 15.67
N GLY A 222 9.51 16.97 16.07
CA GLY A 222 8.79 18.21 15.73
C GLY A 222 8.38 18.33 14.26
N LEU A 223 8.33 17.21 13.53
CA LEU A 223 7.95 17.16 12.12
C LEU A 223 6.56 16.51 11.95
N ILE A 224 5.92 16.81 10.83
CA ILE A 224 4.69 16.19 10.38
C ILE A 224 5.02 15.28 9.21
N ALA A 225 4.74 13.98 9.33
CA ALA A 225 4.88 13.02 8.25
C ALA A 225 3.57 12.86 7.46
N SER A 226 3.65 12.88 6.14
CA SER A 226 2.51 12.73 5.25
C SER A 226 2.74 11.66 4.18
N PHE A 227 1.75 10.82 4.00
CA PHE A 227 1.64 9.84 2.92
C PHE A 227 0.65 10.29 1.83
N MET A 228 0.37 11.59 1.73
CA MET A 228 -0.41 12.13 0.62
C MET A 228 0.32 11.90 -0.71
N PRO A 229 -0.39 11.45 -1.75
CA PRO A 229 0.21 11.23 -3.07
C PRO A 229 0.80 12.50 -3.70
N LYS A 230 0.18 13.66 -3.46
CA LYS A 230 0.62 14.96 -4.00
C LYS A 230 0.34 16.10 -3.02
N PRO A 231 1.16 16.25 -1.95
CA PRO A 231 0.91 17.29 -0.95
C PRO A 231 1.30 18.70 -1.41
N VAL A 232 2.22 18.81 -2.37
CA VAL A 232 2.73 20.11 -2.84
C VAL A 232 2.60 20.20 -4.36
N TYR A 233 2.05 21.32 -4.85
CA TYR A 233 1.95 21.61 -6.27
C TYR A 233 3.33 21.88 -6.89
N GLY A 234 3.55 21.40 -8.11
CA GLY A 234 4.74 21.73 -8.90
C GLY A 234 5.98 20.87 -8.65
N ILE A 235 5.96 19.96 -7.67
CA ILE A 235 7.06 19.01 -7.39
C ILE A 235 6.58 17.56 -7.51
N ASN A 236 7.46 16.55 -7.46
CA ASN A 236 7.07 15.14 -7.51
C ASN A 236 6.16 14.77 -6.34
N GLY A 237 5.34 13.75 -6.53
CA GLY A 237 4.46 13.19 -5.49
C GLY A 237 4.97 11.84 -5.00
N SER A 238 4.35 11.30 -3.95
CA SER A 238 4.70 10.02 -3.35
C SER A 238 4.01 8.85 -4.02
N GLY A 239 4.79 7.87 -4.47
CA GLY A 239 4.37 6.57 -4.93
C GLY A 239 4.49 5.50 -3.85
N MET A 240 3.94 4.33 -4.15
CA MET A 240 4.23 3.09 -3.48
C MET A 240 4.42 2.03 -4.55
N HIS A 241 5.59 1.98 -5.14
CA HIS A 241 5.90 0.97 -6.14
C HIS A 241 5.81 -0.41 -5.50
N CYS A 242 5.20 -1.36 -6.21
CA CYS A 242 4.99 -2.70 -5.68
C CYS A 242 5.72 -3.73 -6.54
N HIS A 243 6.85 -4.22 -6.07
CA HIS A 243 7.55 -5.36 -6.65
C HIS A 243 6.85 -6.66 -6.31
N GLN A 244 6.45 -7.43 -7.32
CA GLN A 244 5.62 -8.62 -7.18
C GLN A 244 6.27 -9.82 -7.85
N THR A 245 6.19 -10.98 -7.22
CA THR A 245 6.61 -12.25 -7.83
C THR A 245 5.91 -13.43 -7.17
N LEU A 246 5.66 -14.50 -7.94
CA LEU A 246 5.12 -15.75 -7.45
C LEU A 246 6.22 -16.79 -7.27
N PHE A 247 6.17 -17.50 -6.15
CA PHE A 247 7.05 -18.63 -5.85
C PHE A 247 6.25 -19.92 -5.72
N ASP A 248 6.85 -21.01 -6.15
CA ASP A 248 6.36 -22.34 -5.82
C ASP A 248 6.70 -22.66 -4.35
N ILE A 249 5.67 -22.98 -3.56
CA ILE A 249 5.83 -23.21 -2.11
C ILE A 249 6.72 -24.41 -1.80
N LYS A 250 6.67 -25.46 -2.63
CA LYS A 250 7.39 -26.71 -2.36
C LYS A 250 8.87 -26.62 -2.72
N THR A 251 9.16 -25.99 -3.85
CA THR A 251 10.53 -25.92 -4.40
C THR A 251 11.26 -24.64 -4.02
N GLY A 252 10.53 -23.58 -3.64
CA GLY A 252 11.07 -22.24 -3.44
C GLY A 252 11.60 -21.58 -4.72
N ASN A 253 11.17 -22.06 -5.89
CA ASN A 253 11.52 -21.50 -7.18
C ASN A 253 10.66 -20.31 -7.53
N ASN A 254 11.26 -19.33 -8.18
CA ASN A 254 10.56 -18.18 -8.73
C ASN A 254 9.82 -18.61 -10.02
N LEU A 255 8.49 -18.51 -10.01
CA LEU A 255 7.64 -18.89 -11.15
C LEU A 255 7.68 -17.86 -12.29
N PHE A 256 8.24 -16.68 -12.05
CA PHE A 256 8.39 -15.66 -13.10
C PHE A 256 9.62 -15.88 -13.97
N PHE A 257 10.60 -16.67 -13.51
CA PHE A 257 11.85 -16.86 -14.23
C PHE A 257 11.76 -17.92 -15.33
N ASP A 258 12.24 -17.55 -16.53
CA ASP A 258 12.60 -18.50 -17.62
C ASP A 258 13.95 -18.09 -18.21
N GLY A 259 14.97 -18.90 -18.00
CA GLY A 259 16.33 -18.67 -18.50
C GLY A 259 16.45 -18.61 -20.03
N LYS A 260 15.49 -19.17 -20.77
CA LYS A 260 15.50 -19.22 -22.24
C LYS A 260 14.86 -18.00 -22.89
N ASP A 261 13.97 -17.33 -22.15
CA ASP A 261 13.30 -16.12 -22.67
C ASP A 261 14.25 -14.91 -22.68
N SER A 262 14.07 -14.01 -23.65
CA SER A 262 14.91 -12.82 -23.83
C SER A 262 14.79 -11.81 -22.68
N ALA A 263 13.59 -11.69 -22.12
CA ALA A 263 13.31 -10.87 -20.93
C ALA A 263 13.49 -11.63 -19.62
N LYS A 264 13.85 -12.93 -19.68
CA LYS A 264 13.92 -13.86 -18.53
C LYS A 264 12.58 -14.07 -17.84
N LEU A 265 11.49 -13.90 -18.56
CA LEU A 265 10.12 -14.06 -18.05
C LEU A 265 9.49 -15.35 -18.53
N SER A 266 8.83 -16.06 -17.62
CA SER A 266 8.02 -17.25 -17.95
C SER A 266 6.69 -16.85 -18.62
N PRO A 267 6.02 -17.78 -19.31
CA PRO A 267 4.66 -17.53 -19.82
C PRO A 267 3.69 -17.10 -18.72
N LEU A 268 3.82 -17.64 -17.50
CA LEU A 268 3.03 -17.24 -16.35
C LEU A 268 3.26 -15.76 -15.99
N ALA A 269 4.52 -15.30 -16.01
CA ALA A 269 4.84 -13.90 -15.72
C ALA A 269 4.23 -12.95 -16.77
N TYR A 270 4.27 -13.32 -18.04
CA TYR A 270 3.61 -12.54 -19.10
C TYR A 270 2.09 -12.45 -18.90
N SER A 271 1.43 -13.55 -18.53
CA SER A 271 0.00 -13.55 -18.27
C SER A 271 -0.36 -12.77 -16.98
N PHE A 272 0.51 -12.82 -15.95
CA PHE A 272 0.40 -11.97 -14.75
C PHE A 272 0.41 -10.48 -15.11
N ILE A 273 1.40 -10.06 -15.90
CA ILE A 273 1.53 -8.67 -16.39
C ILE A 273 0.30 -8.28 -17.21
N ALA A 274 -0.12 -9.13 -18.14
CA ALA A 274 -1.26 -8.88 -19.01
C ALA A 274 -2.56 -8.66 -18.22
N GLY A 275 -2.81 -9.46 -17.18
CA GLY A 275 -3.96 -9.29 -16.31
C GLY A 275 -3.96 -7.95 -15.58
N GLN A 276 -2.82 -7.55 -15.01
CA GLN A 276 -2.75 -6.24 -14.34
C GLN A 276 -2.91 -5.06 -15.31
N LEU A 277 -2.47 -5.18 -16.56
CA LEU A 277 -2.68 -4.14 -17.57
C LEU A 277 -4.14 -4.08 -18.05
N GLU A 278 -4.80 -5.23 -18.21
CA GLU A 278 -6.21 -5.33 -18.58
C GLU A 278 -7.12 -4.61 -17.58
N HIS A 279 -6.86 -4.82 -16.29
CA HIS A 279 -7.65 -4.26 -15.19
C HIS A 279 -7.11 -2.90 -14.67
N ALA A 280 -6.07 -2.32 -15.30
CA ALA A 280 -5.34 -1.18 -14.76
C ALA A 280 -6.24 0.03 -14.42
N ARG A 281 -7.25 0.31 -15.26
CA ARG A 281 -8.18 1.43 -15.04
C ARG A 281 -9.03 1.23 -13.79
N ALA A 282 -9.53 0.02 -13.58
CA ALA A 282 -10.30 -0.35 -12.38
C ALA A 282 -9.42 -0.46 -11.13
N LEU A 283 -8.20 -1.01 -11.28
CA LEU A 283 -7.21 -1.07 -10.22
C LEU A 283 -6.93 0.31 -9.62
N ALA A 284 -6.88 1.37 -10.48
CA ALA A 284 -6.60 2.74 -10.03
C ALA A 284 -7.57 3.19 -8.94
N GLY A 285 -8.83 2.78 -8.99
CA GLY A 285 -9.83 3.09 -7.97
C GLY A 285 -9.50 2.55 -6.57
N VAL A 286 -8.61 1.56 -6.45
CA VAL A 286 -8.24 0.94 -5.17
C VAL A 286 -6.79 1.22 -4.78
N VAL A 287 -5.86 1.26 -5.74
CA VAL A 287 -4.43 1.44 -5.45
C VAL A 287 -3.99 2.92 -5.49
N ALA A 288 -4.81 3.80 -6.08
CA ALA A 288 -4.67 5.25 -6.08
C ALA A 288 -6.01 5.88 -5.66
N PRO A 289 -6.40 5.74 -4.38
CA PRO A 289 -7.80 5.75 -3.94
C PRO A 289 -8.32 7.13 -3.52
N THR A 290 -7.59 8.20 -3.71
CA THR A 290 -8.00 9.53 -3.25
C THR A 290 -8.11 10.52 -4.40
N VAL A 291 -8.91 11.58 -4.23
CA VAL A 291 -8.94 12.68 -5.20
C VAL A 291 -7.54 13.30 -5.38
N ASN A 292 -6.68 13.20 -4.37
CA ASN A 292 -5.31 13.68 -4.42
C ASN A 292 -4.38 12.75 -5.23
N SER A 293 -4.68 11.45 -5.34
CA SER A 293 -3.94 10.48 -6.14
C SER A 293 -3.83 10.91 -7.61
N TYR A 294 -4.90 11.48 -8.17
CA TYR A 294 -4.96 11.94 -9.57
C TYR A 294 -4.26 13.29 -9.81
N LYS A 295 -3.79 13.94 -8.75
CA LYS A 295 -2.85 15.07 -8.84
C LYS A 295 -1.39 14.60 -8.94
N ARG A 296 -1.09 13.36 -8.48
CA ARG A 296 0.18 12.65 -8.73
C ARG A 296 0.20 12.01 -10.12
N LEU A 297 -0.87 11.31 -10.50
CA LEU A 297 -0.98 10.57 -11.76
C LEU A 297 -1.18 11.53 -12.96
N VAL A 298 -0.21 12.40 -13.17
CA VAL A 298 -0.16 13.35 -14.28
C VAL A 298 1.19 13.25 -15.00
N PRO A 299 1.27 13.47 -16.34
CA PRO A 299 2.52 13.44 -17.06
C PRO A 299 3.53 14.47 -16.56
N GLY A 300 4.82 14.11 -16.54
CA GLY A 300 5.92 15.05 -16.26
C GLY A 300 6.46 15.06 -14.83
N TYR A 301 5.93 14.23 -13.93
CA TYR A 301 6.37 14.13 -12.53
C TYR A 301 6.73 12.68 -12.12
N GLU A 302 7.32 11.91 -13.04
CA GLU A 302 7.79 10.54 -12.85
C GLU A 302 6.71 9.51 -12.44
N ALA A 303 5.43 9.91 -12.38
CA ALA A 303 4.31 9.02 -12.14
C ALA A 303 3.84 8.39 -13.47
N PRO A 304 3.69 7.06 -13.55
CA PRO A 304 3.24 6.39 -14.76
C PRO A 304 1.74 6.62 -14.95
N VAL A 305 1.36 7.12 -16.13
CA VAL A 305 -0.05 7.36 -16.50
C VAL A 305 -0.49 6.56 -17.72
N TYR A 306 0.46 5.97 -18.45
CA TYR A 306 0.22 5.21 -19.67
C TYR A 306 0.25 3.72 -19.41
N ILE A 307 -0.80 3.01 -19.82
CA ILE A 307 -0.97 1.59 -19.58
C ILE A 307 -0.09 0.79 -20.54
N GLY A 308 0.93 0.15 -19.99
CA GLY A 308 1.87 -0.67 -20.71
C GLY A 308 3.01 -1.15 -19.81
N TRP A 309 3.83 -2.04 -20.32
CA TRP A 309 4.98 -2.57 -19.59
C TRP A 309 6.28 -2.41 -20.39
N ALA A 310 7.39 -2.39 -19.67
CA ALA A 310 8.72 -2.33 -20.28
C ALA A 310 9.80 -2.91 -19.37
N GLN A 311 10.93 -3.28 -19.98
CA GLN A 311 12.16 -3.54 -19.26
C GLN A 311 12.89 -2.20 -19.05
N GLN A 312 13.30 -1.92 -17.79
CA GLN A 312 14.12 -0.78 -17.40
C GLN A 312 13.52 0.63 -17.64
N ASN A 313 12.38 0.75 -18.31
CA ASN A 313 11.76 2.05 -18.60
C ASN A 313 10.84 2.49 -17.44
N ARG A 314 11.19 3.58 -16.77
CA ARG A 314 10.44 4.14 -15.62
C ARG A 314 9.13 4.84 -16.00
N SER A 315 8.88 5.13 -17.29
CA SER A 315 7.62 5.71 -17.74
C SER A 315 6.49 4.69 -17.95
N ALA A 316 6.81 3.39 -17.93
CA ALA A 316 5.83 2.33 -18.08
C ALA A 316 5.10 2.06 -16.76
N LEU A 317 3.82 1.65 -16.86
CA LEU A 317 3.00 1.29 -15.70
C LEU A 317 3.56 0.10 -14.95
N ILE A 318 4.05 -0.91 -15.68
CA ILE A 318 4.75 -2.08 -15.13
C ILE A 318 6.17 -2.07 -15.66
N ARG A 319 7.14 -2.06 -14.75
CA ARG A 319 8.57 -2.18 -15.06
C ARG A 319 9.07 -3.56 -14.67
N ILE A 320 9.85 -4.16 -15.58
CA ILE A 320 10.64 -5.36 -15.26
C ILE A 320 12.08 -4.92 -15.00
N PRO A 321 12.56 -4.98 -13.76
CA PRO A 321 13.92 -4.64 -13.42
C PRO A 321 14.93 -5.51 -14.19
N ARG A 322 16.13 -4.97 -14.39
CA ARG A 322 17.20 -5.68 -15.12
C ARG A 322 17.56 -6.99 -14.41
N TYR A 323 17.56 -8.08 -15.18
CA TYR A 323 18.06 -9.36 -14.70
C TYR A 323 19.58 -9.31 -14.47
N THR A 324 20.03 -9.89 -13.37
CA THR A 324 21.44 -10.13 -13.07
C THR A 324 21.68 -11.64 -13.11
N GLU A 325 22.71 -12.08 -13.82
CA GLU A 325 23.02 -13.49 -13.98
C GLU A 325 23.19 -14.20 -12.61
N GLY A 326 22.54 -15.36 -12.48
CA GLY A 326 22.51 -16.14 -11.25
C GLY A 326 21.53 -15.63 -10.17
N ARG A 327 20.78 -14.55 -10.45
CA ARG A 327 19.76 -14.03 -9.53
C ARG A 327 18.33 -14.34 -9.99
N ASP A 328 18.07 -15.59 -10.31
CA ASP A 328 16.77 -16.06 -10.83
C ASP A 328 15.62 -15.74 -9.88
N LYS A 329 15.87 -15.81 -8.57
CA LYS A 329 14.87 -15.47 -7.54
C LYS A 329 14.51 -13.98 -7.47
N ALA A 330 15.29 -13.11 -8.12
CA ALA A 330 15.05 -11.67 -8.12
C ALA A 330 14.20 -11.18 -9.30
N VAL A 331 13.82 -12.08 -10.23
CA VAL A 331 12.94 -11.72 -11.36
C VAL A 331 11.55 -11.37 -10.81
N ARG A 332 11.08 -10.17 -11.17
CA ARG A 332 9.84 -9.61 -10.62
C ARG A 332 9.21 -8.58 -11.54
N ALA A 333 7.95 -8.30 -11.35
CA ALA A 333 7.23 -7.21 -11.99
C ALA A 333 7.00 -6.09 -10.96
N GLU A 334 7.32 -4.85 -11.32
CA GLU A 334 7.12 -3.67 -10.51
C GLU A 334 5.91 -2.89 -11.03
N LEU A 335 4.83 -2.87 -10.28
CA LEU A 335 3.66 -2.03 -10.55
C LEU A 335 3.89 -0.66 -9.91
N ARG A 336 3.90 0.42 -10.74
CA ARG A 336 4.44 1.71 -10.35
C ARG A 336 3.40 2.79 -10.02
N PHE A 337 2.14 2.59 -10.34
CA PHE A 337 1.12 3.62 -10.11
C PHE A 337 0.43 3.60 -8.73
N PRO A 338 0.46 2.53 -7.92
CA PRO A 338 -0.03 2.61 -6.56
C PRO A 338 0.61 3.74 -5.78
N ASP A 339 -0.13 4.28 -4.81
CA ASP A 339 0.38 5.30 -3.90
C ASP A 339 0.14 4.91 -2.42
N PRO A 340 0.89 5.50 -1.47
CA PRO A 340 0.86 5.08 -0.09
C PRO A 340 -0.42 5.48 0.67
N SER A 341 -1.36 6.19 0.04
CA SER A 341 -2.67 6.47 0.64
C SER A 341 -3.61 5.26 0.62
N CYS A 342 -3.32 4.25 -0.21
CA CYS A 342 -4.17 3.07 -0.30
C CYS A 342 -4.16 2.22 0.99
N ASN A 343 -5.22 1.43 1.13
CA ASN A 343 -5.25 0.31 2.08
C ASN A 343 -4.44 -0.84 1.48
N PRO A 344 -3.28 -1.23 2.05
CA PRO A 344 -2.40 -2.23 1.44
C PRO A 344 -3.05 -3.61 1.33
N TYR A 345 -3.95 -3.97 2.23
CA TYR A 345 -4.68 -5.24 2.14
C TYR A 345 -5.59 -5.27 0.91
N LEU A 346 -6.37 -4.20 0.68
CA LEU A 346 -7.24 -4.11 -0.48
C LEU A 346 -6.44 -3.98 -1.78
N ALA A 347 -5.38 -3.16 -1.77
CA ALA A 347 -4.49 -2.97 -2.91
C ALA A 347 -3.90 -4.31 -3.37
N PHE A 348 -3.29 -5.07 -2.46
CA PHE A 348 -2.68 -6.36 -2.79
C PHE A 348 -3.73 -7.42 -3.18
N THR A 349 -4.94 -7.35 -2.61
CA THR A 349 -6.06 -8.21 -3.01
C THR A 349 -6.42 -7.99 -4.47
N VAL A 350 -6.66 -6.75 -4.89
CA VAL A 350 -7.10 -6.47 -6.27
C VAL A 350 -5.94 -6.64 -7.28
N MET A 351 -4.70 -6.31 -6.90
CA MET A 351 -3.51 -6.54 -7.74
C MET A 351 -3.33 -8.03 -8.05
N LEU A 352 -3.48 -8.89 -7.04
CA LEU A 352 -3.41 -10.34 -7.24
C LEU A 352 -4.60 -10.87 -8.03
N ALA A 353 -5.82 -10.36 -7.80
CA ALA A 353 -7.01 -10.77 -8.53
C ALA A 353 -6.89 -10.49 -10.04
N ALA A 354 -6.46 -9.28 -10.40
CA ALA A 354 -6.19 -8.90 -11.77
C ALA A 354 -5.14 -9.80 -12.43
N ALA A 355 -4.07 -10.09 -11.71
CA ALA A 355 -3.00 -10.96 -12.20
C ALA A 355 -3.47 -12.41 -12.39
N LEU A 356 -4.29 -12.93 -11.48
CA LEU A 356 -4.85 -14.29 -11.57
C LEU A 356 -5.83 -14.42 -12.75
N ASP A 357 -6.65 -13.40 -13.02
CA ASP A 357 -7.50 -13.39 -14.21
C ASP A 357 -6.68 -13.52 -15.49
N GLY A 358 -5.57 -12.77 -15.57
CA GLY A 358 -4.63 -12.88 -16.69
C GLY A 358 -4.03 -14.27 -16.83
N ILE A 359 -3.62 -14.90 -15.73
CA ILE A 359 -3.08 -16.26 -15.73
C ILE A 359 -4.16 -17.28 -16.12
N ASP A 360 -5.34 -17.20 -15.53
CA ASP A 360 -6.43 -18.18 -15.74
C ASP A 360 -6.98 -18.12 -17.17
N ARG A 361 -6.97 -16.94 -17.80
CA ARG A 361 -7.34 -16.72 -19.20
C ARG A 361 -6.17 -16.89 -20.17
N ASN A 362 -4.95 -17.14 -19.70
CA ASN A 362 -3.72 -17.17 -20.49
C ASN A 362 -3.57 -15.93 -21.38
N LEU A 363 -3.79 -14.75 -20.81
CA LEU A 363 -3.68 -13.49 -21.55
C LEU A 363 -2.24 -13.29 -22.05
N ALA A 364 -2.11 -12.82 -23.27
CA ALA A 364 -0.82 -12.46 -23.84
C ALA A 364 -0.49 -11.00 -23.46
N ALA A 365 0.68 -10.77 -22.88
CA ALA A 365 1.15 -9.41 -22.65
C ALA A 365 1.34 -8.65 -23.97
N PRO A 366 0.99 -7.36 -24.05
CA PRO A 366 1.27 -6.55 -25.22
C PRO A 366 2.79 -6.44 -25.44
N LYS A 367 3.20 -5.92 -26.59
CA LYS A 367 4.63 -5.68 -26.87
C LYS A 367 5.22 -4.72 -25.84
N PRO A 368 6.44 -4.99 -25.32
CA PRO A 368 7.07 -4.11 -24.35
C PRO A 368 7.43 -2.74 -24.97
N LEU A 369 7.25 -1.69 -24.21
CA LEU A 369 7.52 -0.29 -24.58
C LEU A 369 8.98 0.09 -24.25
N ASN A 370 9.92 -0.77 -24.63
CA ASN A 370 11.34 -0.56 -24.39
C ASN A 370 11.86 0.63 -25.20
N ASN A 371 12.71 1.45 -24.59
CA ASN A 371 13.35 2.61 -25.22
C ASN A 371 12.39 3.67 -25.79
N ILE A 372 11.13 3.69 -25.34
CA ILE A 372 10.12 4.65 -25.75
C ILE A 372 9.80 5.57 -24.58
N ASN A 373 10.08 6.86 -24.70
CA ASN A 373 9.61 7.84 -23.73
C ASN A 373 8.14 8.20 -24.07
N LEU A 374 7.21 7.60 -23.33
CA LEU A 374 5.77 7.77 -23.56
C LEU A 374 5.29 9.22 -23.35
N TYR A 375 5.99 10.01 -22.55
CA TYR A 375 5.64 11.41 -22.30
C TYR A 375 5.89 12.32 -23.52
N HIS A 376 6.77 11.91 -24.44
CA HIS A 376 7.07 12.67 -25.67
C HIS A 376 6.14 12.32 -26.83
N LEU A 377 5.35 11.26 -26.71
CA LEU A 377 4.42 10.84 -27.76
C LEU A 377 3.10 11.63 -27.67
N ASN A 378 2.57 12.03 -28.82
CA ASN A 378 1.21 12.56 -28.90
C ASN A 378 0.17 11.42 -28.81
N LYS A 379 -1.11 11.78 -28.70
CA LYS A 379 -2.21 10.81 -28.52
C LYS A 379 -2.32 9.81 -29.70
N GLU A 380 -2.12 10.27 -30.93
CA GLU A 380 -2.22 9.39 -32.10
C GLU A 380 -1.09 8.35 -32.13
N GLU A 381 0.13 8.75 -31.76
CA GLU A 381 1.28 7.86 -31.66
C GLU A 381 1.08 6.80 -30.57
N ARG A 382 0.57 7.20 -29.41
CA ARG A 382 0.22 6.25 -28.34
C ARG A 382 -0.88 5.27 -28.77
N THR A 383 -1.92 5.76 -29.45
CA THR A 383 -3.01 4.90 -29.97
C THR A 383 -2.48 3.87 -30.98
N LYS A 384 -1.56 4.24 -31.86
CA LYS A 384 -0.92 3.30 -32.82
C LYS A 384 -0.11 2.20 -32.11
N LEU A 385 0.42 2.48 -30.93
CA LEU A 385 1.13 1.51 -30.10
C LEU A 385 0.17 0.68 -29.23
N GLY A 386 -1.14 0.92 -29.26
CA GLY A 386 -2.12 0.28 -28.40
C GLY A 386 -2.05 0.75 -26.94
N VAL A 387 -1.42 1.88 -26.67
CA VAL A 387 -1.24 2.44 -25.32
C VAL A 387 -2.44 3.31 -24.96
N THR A 388 -3.11 2.96 -23.87
CA THR A 388 -4.19 3.73 -23.25
C THR A 388 -3.70 4.44 -22.00
N GLU A 389 -4.57 5.23 -21.37
CA GLU A 389 -4.25 6.04 -20.20
C GLU A 389 -5.03 5.56 -18.97
N LEU A 390 -4.44 5.73 -17.78
CA LEU A 390 -5.17 5.59 -16.52
C LEU A 390 -6.30 6.63 -16.44
N PRO A 391 -7.30 6.41 -15.59
CA PRO A 391 -8.33 7.41 -15.30
C PRO A 391 -7.71 8.75 -14.85
N GLY A 392 -8.32 9.86 -15.23
CA GLY A 392 -7.87 11.21 -14.87
C GLY A 392 -8.44 11.71 -13.53
N SER A 393 -9.37 10.98 -12.92
CA SER A 393 -10.02 11.33 -11.66
C SER A 393 -10.41 10.10 -10.86
N LEU A 394 -10.68 10.30 -9.56
CA LEU A 394 -11.22 9.26 -8.69
C LEU A 394 -12.57 8.76 -9.23
N ASP A 395 -13.46 9.66 -9.60
CA ASP A 395 -14.79 9.36 -10.13
C ASP A 395 -14.72 8.47 -11.39
N GLU A 396 -13.82 8.79 -12.33
CA GLU A 396 -13.60 7.97 -13.52
C GLU A 396 -13.09 6.57 -13.15
N SER A 397 -12.17 6.44 -12.19
CA SER A 397 -11.64 5.14 -11.79
C SER A 397 -12.65 4.29 -11.01
N LEU A 398 -13.50 4.92 -10.21
CA LEU A 398 -14.60 4.21 -9.53
C LEU A 398 -15.64 3.71 -10.54
N THR A 399 -15.89 4.48 -11.60
CA THR A 399 -16.77 4.04 -12.72
C THR A 399 -16.18 2.82 -13.44
N GLU A 400 -14.86 2.73 -13.60
CA GLU A 400 -14.21 1.54 -14.17
C GLU A 400 -14.23 0.36 -13.18
N LEU A 401 -14.02 0.61 -11.88
CA LEU A 401 -14.11 -0.42 -10.84
C LEU A 401 -15.52 -1.01 -10.73
N GLU A 402 -16.56 -0.20 -10.91
CA GLU A 402 -17.96 -0.65 -10.91
C GLU A 402 -18.26 -1.67 -12.02
N LYS A 403 -17.56 -1.59 -13.16
CA LYS A 403 -17.71 -2.50 -14.29
C LYS A 403 -16.87 -3.78 -14.17
N ASP A 404 -15.93 -3.80 -13.26
CA ASP A 404 -14.93 -4.88 -13.15
C ASP A 404 -15.36 -5.97 -12.17
N GLU A 405 -16.00 -7.00 -12.69
CA GLU A 405 -16.52 -8.11 -11.88
C GLU A 405 -15.40 -8.94 -11.20
N VAL A 406 -14.18 -8.96 -11.75
CA VAL A 406 -13.04 -9.69 -11.18
C VAL A 406 -12.61 -9.02 -9.87
N LEU A 407 -12.41 -7.70 -9.89
CA LEU A 407 -11.98 -6.95 -8.72
C LEU A 407 -13.08 -6.86 -7.66
N LYS A 408 -14.34 -6.67 -8.09
CA LYS A 408 -15.51 -6.70 -7.19
C LYS A 408 -15.60 -8.01 -6.44
N SER A 409 -15.52 -9.14 -7.17
CA SER A 409 -15.57 -10.47 -6.58
C SER A 409 -14.41 -10.74 -5.62
N ALA A 410 -13.23 -10.20 -5.89
CA ALA A 410 -12.07 -10.36 -5.02
C ALA A 410 -12.22 -9.63 -3.68
N LEU A 411 -12.80 -8.43 -3.70
CA LEU A 411 -13.12 -7.67 -2.50
C LEU A 411 -14.24 -8.33 -1.69
N GLY A 412 -15.22 -8.95 -2.36
CA GLY A 412 -16.47 -9.41 -1.76
C GLY A 412 -17.49 -8.29 -1.65
N THR A 413 -18.76 -8.66 -1.59
CA THR A 413 -19.88 -7.71 -1.68
C THR A 413 -19.82 -6.64 -0.60
N MET A 414 -19.65 -7.04 0.65
CA MET A 414 -19.68 -6.10 1.78
C MET A 414 -18.56 -5.06 1.73
N LEU A 415 -17.31 -5.50 1.50
CA LEU A 415 -16.17 -4.58 1.39
C LEU A 415 -16.28 -3.68 0.17
N TYR A 416 -16.68 -4.24 -0.98
CA TYR A 416 -16.86 -3.47 -2.20
C TYR A 416 -17.90 -2.36 -2.03
N GLU A 417 -19.08 -2.68 -1.49
CA GLU A 417 -20.16 -1.68 -1.29
C GLU A 417 -19.77 -0.60 -0.28
N ALA A 418 -19.12 -0.99 0.83
CA ALA A 418 -18.63 -0.06 1.83
C ALA A 418 -17.55 0.86 1.25
N TYR A 419 -16.59 0.30 0.50
CA TYR A 419 -15.53 1.03 -0.16
C TYR A 419 -16.07 2.02 -1.19
N MET A 420 -16.93 1.56 -2.10
CA MET A 420 -17.51 2.39 -3.16
C MET A 420 -18.30 3.55 -2.57
N ARG A 421 -19.14 3.31 -1.56
CA ARG A 421 -19.88 4.37 -0.89
C ARG A 421 -18.97 5.46 -0.34
N ALA A 422 -17.94 5.07 0.44
CA ALA A 422 -17.02 6.04 1.04
C ALA A 422 -16.25 6.83 -0.03
N LYS A 423 -15.86 6.17 -1.13
CA LYS A 423 -15.09 6.82 -2.20
C LYS A 423 -15.93 7.72 -3.10
N LEU A 424 -17.18 7.35 -3.36
CA LEU A 424 -18.12 8.21 -4.08
C LEU A 424 -18.46 9.44 -3.24
N GLU A 425 -18.67 9.29 -1.92
CA GLU A 425 -18.87 10.42 -1.01
C GLU A 425 -17.64 11.36 -1.00
N GLU A 426 -16.40 10.83 -1.00
CA GLU A 426 -15.17 11.64 -1.11
C GLU A 426 -15.11 12.42 -2.44
N ALA A 427 -15.42 11.75 -3.56
CA ALA A 427 -15.39 12.37 -4.88
C ALA A 427 -16.44 13.49 -4.99
N ASP A 428 -17.65 13.25 -4.48
CA ASP A 428 -18.75 14.24 -4.48
C ASP A 428 -18.43 15.42 -3.55
N ASP A 429 -17.93 15.19 -2.34
CA ASP A 429 -17.53 16.28 -1.43
C ASP A 429 -16.44 17.16 -2.07
N PHE A 430 -15.43 16.55 -2.71
CA PHE A 430 -14.39 17.31 -3.40
C PHE A 430 -14.96 18.12 -4.58
N ARG A 431 -15.87 17.57 -5.38
CA ARG A 431 -16.50 18.23 -6.53
C ARG A 431 -17.31 19.46 -6.14
N LEU A 432 -17.85 19.48 -4.92
CA LEU A 432 -18.63 20.62 -4.40
C LEU A 432 -17.75 21.76 -3.85
N ARG A 433 -16.46 21.50 -3.63
CA ARG A 433 -15.57 22.51 -3.02
C ARG A 433 -15.08 23.50 -4.05
N VAL A 434 -15.19 24.79 -3.71
CA VAL A 434 -14.57 25.88 -4.47
C VAL A 434 -13.12 26.05 -3.99
N THR A 435 -12.19 25.92 -4.90
CA THR A 435 -10.75 25.96 -4.61
C THR A 435 -10.15 27.36 -4.76
N ASP A 436 -9.03 27.64 -4.08
CA ASP A 436 -8.30 28.91 -4.23
C ASP A 436 -7.89 29.18 -5.68
N TYR A 437 -7.61 28.12 -6.46
CA TYR A 437 -7.32 28.25 -7.89
C TYR A 437 -8.52 28.84 -8.65
N GLU A 438 -9.74 28.36 -8.38
CA GLU A 438 -10.97 28.84 -9.04
C GLU A 438 -11.25 30.29 -8.65
N ILE A 439 -11.15 30.61 -7.37
CA ILE A 439 -11.31 31.96 -6.88
C ILE A 439 -10.29 32.91 -7.53
N THR A 440 -9.02 32.55 -7.52
CA THR A 440 -7.94 33.37 -8.08
C THR A 440 -8.13 33.58 -9.59
N LYS A 441 -8.60 32.55 -10.30
CA LYS A 441 -8.69 32.60 -11.76
C LYS A 441 -9.98 33.21 -12.28
N TYR A 442 -11.10 33.00 -11.61
CA TYR A 442 -12.43 33.27 -12.17
C TYR A 442 -13.22 34.39 -11.47
N LEU A 443 -12.89 34.75 -10.20
CA LEU A 443 -13.70 35.67 -9.41
C LEU A 443 -13.93 37.03 -10.12
N GLU A 444 -12.92 37.53 -10.82
CA GLU A 444 -13.00 38.82 -11.53
C GLU A 444 -13.14 38.70 -13.05
N THR A 445 -13.02 37.47 -13.58
CA THR A 445 -12.95 37.25 -15.05
C THR A 445 -14.13 36.49 -15.64
N ALA A 446 -14.93 35.83 -14.80
CA ALA A 446 -16.12 35.06 -15.25
C ALA A 446 -17.41 35.87 -15.19
#